data_4d812cd49026772023498bb1d6339a50
#
_entry.id   4d812cd49026772023498bb1d6339a50
#
_cell.length_a   1.000
_cell.length_b   1.000
_cell.length_c   1.000
_cell.angle_alpha   90.00
_cell.angle_beta   90.00
_cell.angle_gamma   90.00
#
_symmetry.space_group_name_H-M   'P 1'
#
loop_
_entity.id
_entity.type
_entity.pdbx_description
1 polymer ?
#
loop_
_entity_poly.entity_id
_entity_poly.type
_entity_poly.pdbx_seq_one_letter_code
_entity_poly.pdbx_strand_id
1 'polypeptide(L)'
;MTAPFTERRVLLTLVAIALVLSGLNPKDPGVWLLEIFPVLIGMPILVQTHARFPLTPLAYRLMAGHALILMIGAHYTYADVPLGKWVQDAFGLARNHYDRLGHLAQGFVPAMVMRELLLRTSPLRRGRWLFFLVCSTCLGFSALYELFEGGTAFVLGQSATTFLATQGDEWDTQWDMCMALVGSIAAQLSLSKTQDRQLEAPRLRPSQGDRS
;
A
#
# COMPACT_ATOMS: atom_id res chain seq x y z
N MET A 1 -14.02 7.27 -15.33
CA MET A 1 -13.74 8.61 -14.73
C MET A 1 -12.32 8.65 -14.23
N THR A 2 -11.57 9.68 -14.53
CA THR A 2 -10.30 9.98 -13.85
C THR A 2 -10.61 10.83 -12.63
N ALA A 3 -9.78 10.73 -11.57
CA ALA A 3 -9.93 11.63 -10.42
C ALA A 3 -9.87 13.10 -10.88
N PRO A 4 -10.74 13.98 -10.37
CA PRO A 4 -10.67 15.41 -10.68
C PRO A 4 -9.25 15.93 -10.41
N PHE A 5 -8.79 16.86 -11.24
CA PHE A 5 -7.46 17.45 -11.10
C PHE A 5 -7.17 17.99 -9.68
N THR A 6 -8.18 18.63 -9.09
CA THR A 6 -8.12 19.15 -7.73
C THR A 6 -7.96 18.04 -6.69
N GLU A 7 -8.73 16.95 -6.79
CA GLU A 7 -8.66 15.82 -5.84
C GLU A 7 -7.26 15.19 -5.84
N ARG A 8 -6.69 14.96 -7.02
CA ARG A 8 -5.35 14.38 -7.13
C ARG A 8 -4.28 15.26 -6.51
N ARG A 9 -4.35 16.58 -6.74
CA ARG A 9 -3.43 17.53 -6.10
C ARG A 9 -3.56 17.49 -4.60
N VAL A 10 -4.79 17.48 -4.09
CA VAL A 10 -5.05 17.37 -2.64
C VAL A 10 -4.43 16.09 -2.08
N LEU A 11 -4.70 14.92 -2.68
CA LEU A 11 -4.13 13.65 -2.22
C LEU A 11 -2.60 13.67 -2.26
N LEU A 12 -2.01 14.15 -3.35
CA LEU A 12 -0.55 14.25 -3.48
C LEU A 12 0.05 15.20 -2.42
N THR A 13 -0.57 16.35 -2.20
CA THR A 13 -0.13 17.31 -1.18
C THR A 13 -0.22 16.72 0.22
N LEU A 14 -1.33 16.03 0.54
CA LEU A 14 -1.49 15.36 1.85
C LEU A 14 -0.43 14.28 2.07
N VAL A 15 -0.15 13.44 1.07
CA VAL A 15 0.90 12.41 1.15
C VAL A 15 2.28 13.06 1.28
N ALA A 16 2.58 14.13 0.53
CA ALA A 16 3.85 14.83 0.63
C ALA A 16 4.05 15.48 2.00
N ILE A 17 3.02 16.12 2.55
CA ILE A 17 3.06 16.70 3.90
C ILE A 17 3.29 15.60 4.94
N ALA A 18 2.53 14.50 4.85
CA ALA A 18 2.66 13.37 5.76
C ALA A 18 4.06 12.72 5.68
N LEU A 19 4.65 12.65 4.48
CA LEU A 19 6.01 12.14 4.29
C LEU A 19 7.03 13.03 5.02
N VAL A 20 6.93 14.35 4.87
CA VAL A 20 7.80 15.28 5.58
C VAL A 20 7.60 15.15 7.10
N LEU A 21 6.35 15.15 7.57
CA LEU A 21 6.06 15.05 9.00
C LEU A 21 6.54 13.72 9.60
N SER A 22 6.37 12.59 8.89
CA SER A 22 6.85 11.28 9.37
C SER A 22 8.37 11.20 9.48
N GLY A 23 9.09 11.98 8.68
CA GLY A 23 10.55 12.08 8.72
C GLY A 23 11.09 13.04 9.79
N LEU A 24 10.21 13.82 10.45
CA LEU A 24 10.64 14.71 11.53
C LEU A 24 10.81 13.91 12.81
N ASN A 25 12.06 13.65 13.19
CA ASN A 25 12.44 12.94 14.41
C ASN A 25 11.77 11.54 14.52
N PRO A 26 11.91 10.66 13.50
CA PRO A 26 11.39 9.30 13.58
C PRO A 26 12.13 8.54 14.68
N LYS A 27 11.48 7.53 15.24
CA LYS A 27 12.02 6.72 16.34
C LYS A 27 13.36 6.06 15.96
N ASP A 28 13.45 5.55 14.74
CA ASP A 28 14.68 5.00 14.13
C ASP A 28 14.76 5.50 12.68
N PRO A 29 15.71 6.40 12.33
CA PRO A 29 15.83 6.92 10.97
C PRO A 29 16.16 5.87 9.92
N GLY A 30 16.90 4.81 10.28
CA GLY A 30 17.24 3.71 9.38
C GLY A 30 16.01 2.87 9.04
N VAL A 31 15.25 2.47 10.05
CA VAL A 31 13.99 1.76 9.89
C VAL A 31 12.99 2.63 9.13
N TRP A 32 12.88 3.93 9.46
CA TRP A 32 12.02 4.85 8.74
C TRP A 32 12.30 4.85 7.23
N LEU A 33 13.57 4.92 6.83
CA LEU A 33 13.95 4.92 5.41
C LEU A 33 13.56 3.61 4.70
N LEU A 34 13.76 2.47 5.36
CA LEU A 34 13.40 1.16 4.83
C LEU A 34 11.88 1.00 4.67
N GLU A 35 11.12 1.48 5.64
CA GLU A 35 9.65 1.37 5.66
C GLU A 35 8.95 2.29 4.66
N ILE A 36 9.47 3.51 4.44
CA ILE A 36 8.88 4.45 3.47
C ILE A 36 9.33 4.18 2.02
N PHE A 37 10.26 3.25 1.81
CA PHE A 37 10.80 2.93 0.49
C PHE A 37 9.71 2.70 -0.58
N PRO A 38 8.58 1.96 -0.31
CA PRO A 38 7.50 1.83 -1.28
C PRO A 38 6.84 3.17 -1.65
N VAL A 39 6.75 4.11 -0.71
CA VAL A 39 6.19 5.45 -0.95
C VAL A 39 7.15 6.27 -1.80
N LEU A 40 8.46 6.22 -1.50
CA LEU A 40 9.50 6.94 -2.24
C LEU A 40 9.59 6.52 -3.70
N ILE A 41 9.31 5.25 -4.01
CA ILE A 41 9.29 4.74 -5.38
C ILE A 41 7.92 4.95 -6.03
N GLY A 42 6.86 4.59 -5.32
CA GLY A 42 5.50 4.58 -5.87
C GLY A 42 4.99 5.98 -6.23
N MET A 43 5.24 6.98 -5.40
CA MET A 43 4.77 8.35 -5.64
C MET A 43 5.35 8.96 -6.91
N PRO A 44 6.67 8.95 -7.18
CA PRO A 44 7.22 9.42 -8.45
C PRO A 44 6.71 8.65 -9.66
N ILE A 45 6.57 7.33 -9.57
CA ILE A 45 6.02 6.52 -10.66
C ILE A 45 4.60 6.98 -10.99
N LEU A 46 3.74 7.15 -9.98
CA LEU A 46 2.36 7.61 -10.18
C LEU A 46 2.28 9.01 -10.79
N VAL A 47 3.14 9.92 -10.38
CA VAL A 47 3.21 11.28 -10.94
C VAL A 47 3.65 11.23 -12.41
N GLN A 48 4.70 10.48 -12.74
CA GLN A 48 5.24 10.40 -14.11
C GLN A 48 4.32 9.63 -15.07
N THR A 49 3.68 8.57 -14.58
CA THR A 49 2.81 7.73 -15.44
C THR A 49 1.41 8.29 -15.60
N HIS A 50 0.97 9.20 -14.72
CA HIS A 50 -0.40 9.69 -14.70
C HIS A 50 -0.91 10.20 -16.04
N ALA A 51 -0.10 10.97 -16.78
CA ALA A 51 -0.52 11.55 -18.05
C ALA A 51 -0.80 10.47 -19.13
N ARG A 52 -0.05 9.35 -19.08
CA ARG A 52 -0.16 8.24 -20.03
C ARG A 52 -1.12 7.16 -19.57
N PHE A 53 -1.16 6.91 -18.27
CA PHE A 53 -1.95 5.85 -17.66
C PHE A 53 -2.61 6.32 -16.36
N PRO A 54 -3.62 7.20 -16.45
CA PRO A 54 -4.35 7.63 -15.26
C PRO A 54 -5.13 6.46 -14.66
N LEU A 55 -4.95 6.22 -13.37
CA LEU A 55 -5.70 5.22 -12.62
C LEU A 55 -7.09 5.74 -12.23
N THR A 56 -7.95 4.83 -11.73
CA THR A 56 -9.25 5.20 -11.18
C THR A 56 -9.12 6.06 -9.92
N PRO A 57 -10.10 6.92 -9.62
CA PRO A 57 -10.13 7.68 -8.36
C PRO A 57 -10.02 6.78 -7.12
N LEU A 58 -10.67 5.61 -7.17
CA LEU A 58 -10.58 4.60 -6.11
C LEU A 58 -9.12 4.19 -5.85
N ALA A 59 -8.37 3.86 -6.90
CA ALA A 59 -6.97 3.45 -6.76
C ALA A 59 -6.11 4.55 -6.13
N TYR A 60 -6.25 5.82 -6.55
CA TYR A 60 -5.51 6.94 -5.95
C TYR A 60 -5.84 7.16 -4.47
N ARG A 61 -7.12 7.07 -4.08
CA ARG A 61 -7.55 7.21 -2.68
C ARG A 61 -6.98 6.10 -1.81
N LEU A 62 -7.05 4.86 -2.31
CA LEU A 62 -6.52 3.69 -1.60
C LEU A 62 -4.99 3.79 -1.43
N MET A 63 -4.26 4.16 -2.48
CA MET A 63 -2.81 4.34 -2.41
C MET A 63 -2.42 5.46 -1.44
N ALA A 64 -3.15 6.58 -1.42
CA ALA A 64 -2.90 7.63 -0.45
C ALA A 64 -3.13 7.15 0.99
N GLY A 65 -4.22 6.42 1.25
CA GLY A 65 -4.49 5.81 2.56
C GLY A 65 -3.41 4.80 2.97
N HIS A 66 -2.95 3.96 2.05
CA HIS A 66 -1.87 3.00 2.31
C HIS A 66 -0.55 3.72 2.63
N ALA A 67 -0.21 4.75 1.87
CA ALA A 67 0.98 5.56 2.16
C ALA A 67 0.94 6.16 3.57
N LEU A 68 -0.22 6.61 4.06
CA LEU A 68 -0.36 7.08 5.44
C LEU A 68 -0.13 5.97 6.46
N ILE A 69 -0.64 4.77 6.23
CA ILE A 69 -0.40 3.60 7.12
C ILE A 69 1.10 3.31 7.20
N LEU A 70 1.80 3.25 6.06
CA LEU A 70 3.24 3.03 6.01
C LEU A 70 4.02 4.13 6.76
N MET A 71 3.70 5.40 6.51
CA MET A 71 4.40 6.53 7.13
C MET A 71 4.19 6.62 8.64
N ILE A 72 3.01 6.24 9.14
CA ILE A 72 2.77 6.15 10.60
C ILE A 72 3.59 4.99 11.18
N GLY A 73 3.56 3.81 10.54
CA GLY A 73 4.40 2.67 10.95
C GLY A 73 5.87 3.02 11.00
N ALA A 74 6.38 3.63 9.94
CA ALA A 74 7.76 4.04 9.82
C ALA A 74 8.21 5.06 10.90
N HIS A 75 7.36 6.06 11.20
CA HIS A 75 7.68 7.10 12.19
C HIS A 75 7.87 6.53 13.60
N TYR A 76 6.99 5.61 14.03
CA TYR A 76 7.00 5.03 15.37
C TYR A 76 7.78 3.70 15.47
N THR A 77 8.16 3.08 14.35
CA THR A 77 8.39 1.64 14.16
C THR A 77 7.08 0.85 14.40
N TYR A 78 6.78 -0.16 13.58
CA TYR A 78 5.45 -0.82 13.58
C TYR A 78 5.06 -1.39 14.95
N ALA A 79 6.03 -1.95 15.68
CA ALA A 79 5.81 -2.51 17.03
C ALA A 79 5.41 -1.46 18.07
N ASP A 80 5.64 -0.18 17.83
CA ASP A 80 5.44 0.88 18.81
C ASP A 80 4.43 1.95 18.39
N VAL A 81 3.67 1.71 17.33
CA VAL A 81 2.59 2.63 16.91
C VAL A 81 1.57 2.79 18.05
N PRO A 82 1.30 4.03 18.51
CA PRO A 82 0.45 4.27 19.68
C PRO A 82 -0.96 3.67 19.60
N LEU A 83 -1.58 3.77 18.41
CA LEU A 83 -2.91 3.17 18.18
C LEU A 83 -2.87 1.65 18.38
N GLY A 84 -1.85 0.98 17.87
CA GLY A 84 -1.69 -0.45 18.03
C GLY A 84 -1.38 -0.84 19.47
N LYS A 85 -0.61 -0.05 20.21
CA LYS A 85 -0.39 -0.21 21.65
C LYS A 85 -1.69 -0.07 22.44
N TRP A 86 -2.49 0.95 22.14
CA TRP A 86 -3.80 1.11 22.78
C TRP A 86 -4.72 -0.10 22.54
N VAL A 87 -4.76 -0.63 21.32
CA VAL A 87 -5.52 -1.85 21.00
C VAL A 87 -4.94 -3.06 21.76
N GLN A 88 -3.62 -3.21 21.79
CA GLN A 88 -2.93 -4.25 22.53
C GLN A 88 -3.35 -4.26 24.01
N ASP A 89 -3.31 -3.10 24.65
CA ASP A 89 -3.63 -2.96 26.07
C ASP A 89 -5.13 -3.17 26.34
N ALA A 90 -6.00 -2.61 25.50
CA ALA A 90 -7.46 -2.71 25.65
C ALA A 90 -7.99 -4.14 25.52
N PHE A 91 -7.34 -4.98 24.71
CA PHE A 91 -7.76 -6.38 24.47
C PHE A 91 -6.82 -7.42 25.08
N GLY A 92 -5.81 -7.01 25.84
CA GLY A 92 -4.85 -7.91 26.47
C GLY A 92 -4.05 -8.76 25.46
N LEU A 93 -3.70 -8.18 24.30
CA LEU A 93 -3.00 -8.90 23.24
C LEU A 93 -1.52 -9.05 23.56
N ALA A 94 -0.91 -10.15 23.12
CA ALA A 94 0.51 -10.42 23.35
C ALA A 94 1.45 -9.45 22.61
N ARG A 95 0.98 -8.87 21.48
CA ARG A 95 1.78 -7.96 20.64
C ARG A 95 0.96 -6.82 20.05
N ASN A 96 1.64 -5.80 19.56
CA ASN A 96 1.07 -4.75 18.73
C ASN A 96 0.84 -5.29 17.31
N HIS A 97 -0.41 -5.31 16.86
CA HIS A 97 -0.79 -5.84 15.55
C HIS A 97 -0.81 -4.79 14.42
N TYR A 98 -0.15 -3.64 14.61
CA TYR A 98 -0.13 -2.61 13.55
C TYR A 98 0.56 -3.09 12.28
N ASP A 99 1.57 -3.92 12.42
CA ASP A 99 2.27 -4.58 11.33
C ASP A 99 1.31 -5.45 10.48
N ARG A 100 0.52 -6.29 11.12
CA ARG A 100 -0.54 -7.06 10.46
C ARG A 100 -1.52 -6.19 9.66
N LEU A 101 -1.85 -4.99 10.17
CA LEU A 101 -2.65 -4.01 9.45
C LEU A 101 -1.91 -3.48 8.22
N GLY A 102 -0.60 -3.24 8.33
CA GLY A 102 0.27 -2.87 7.21
C GLY A 102 0.20 -3.90 6.09
N HIS A 103 0.40 -5.18 6.39
CA HIS A 103 0.35 -6.28 5.44
C HIS A 103 -1.06 -6.52 4.87
N LEU A 104 -2.11 -6.36 5.68
CA LEU A 104 -3.49 -6.38 5.18
C LEU A 104 -3.70 -5.28 4.11
N ALA A 105 -3.23 -4.06 4.39
CA ALA A 105 -3.30 -2.95 3.44
C ALA A 105 -2.40 -3.19 2.21
N GLN A 106 -1.22 -3.80 2.39
CA GLN A 106 -0.30 -4.21 1.33
C GLN A 106 -0.92 -5.24 0.37
N GLY A 107 -1.85 -6.05 0.84
CA GLY A 107 -2.66 -6.91 -0.04
C GLY A 107 -3.85 -6.16 -0.64
N PHE A 108 -4.60 -5.44 0.20
CA PHE A 108 -5.87 -4.79 -0.17
C PHE A 108 -5.70 -3.72 -1.24
N VAL A 109 -4.74 -2.84 -1.08
CA VAL A 109 -4.57 -1.68 -1.98
C VAL A 109 -3.92 -2.07 -3.30
N PRO A 110 -2.79 -2.78 -3.34
CA PRO A 110 -2.21 -3.24 -4.60
C PRO A 110 -3.14 -4.15 -5.40
N ALA A 111 -4.04 -4.92 -4.76
CA ALA A 111 -5.01 -5.73 -5.48
C ALA A 111 -5.87 -4.90 -6.45
N MET A 112 -6.33 -3.73 -6.03
CA MET A 112 -7.14 -2.86 -6.88
C MET A 112 -6.30 -2.20 -7.98
N VAL A 113 -5.04 -1.88 -7.72
CA VAL A 113 -4.10 -1.36 -8.72
C VAL A 113 -3.76 -2.44 -9.76
N MET A 114 -3.38 -3.64 -9.30
CA MET A 114 -3.05 -4.77 -10.18
C MET A 114 -4.24 -5.21 -11.03
N ARG A 115 -5.43 -5.25 -10.42
CA ARG A 115 -6.66 -5.55 -11.15
C ARG A 115 -6.90 -4.56 -12.30
N GLU A 116 -6.72 -3.26 -12.06
CA GLU A 116 -6.84 -2.23 -13.09
C GLU A 116 -5.76 -2.38 -14.16
N LEU A 117 -4.50 -2.61 -13.77
CA LEU A 117 -3.40 -2.83 -14.69
C LEU A 117 -3.69 -4.03 -15.61
N LEU A 118 -4.01 -5.20 -15.04
CA LEU A 118 -4.29 -6.42 -15.82
C LEU A 118 -5.47 -6.25 -16.78
N LEU A 119 -6.56 -5.61 -16.34
CA LEU A 119 -7.72 -5.35 -17.20
C LEU A 119 -7.42 -4.40 -18.36
N ARG A 120 -6.47 -3.49 -18.21
CA ARG A 120 -6.19 -2.45 -19.21
C ARG A 120 -5.00 -2.73 -20.10
N THR A 121 -4.10 -3.62 -19.68
CA THR A 121 -2.83 -3.89 -20.40
C THR A 121 -2.71 -5.33 -20.91
N SER A 122 -3.67 -6.20 -20.58
CA SER A 122 -3.66 -7.60 -21.00
C SER A 122 -5.01 -8.01 -21.59
N PRO A 123 -5.10 -9.17 -22.28
CA PRO A 123 -6.37 -9.70 -22.78
C PRO A 123 -7.29 -10.29 -21.69
N LEU A 124 -6.89 -10.24 -20.43
CA LEU A 124 -7.66 -10.75 -19.29
C LEU A 124 -9.01 -10.03 -19.17
N ARG A 125 -10.03 -10.83 -18.93
CA ARG A 125 -11.40 -10.36 -18.67
C ARG A 125 -11.74 -10.57 -17.20
N ARG A 126 -12.79 -9.86 -16.73
CA ARG A 126 -13.38 -10.07 -15.41
C ARG A 126 -13.78 -11.53 -15.23
N GLY A 127 -13.36 -12.14 -14.13
CA GLY A 127 -13.64 -13.54 -13.86
C GLY A 127 -12.61 -14.20 -12.93
N ARG A 128 -12.71 -15.50 -12.81
CA ARG A 128 -11.93 -16.30 -11.86
C ARG A 128 -10.41 -16.20 -12.07
N TRP A 129 -9.96 -16.13 -13.33
CA TRP A 129 -8.54 -16.00 -13.66
C TRP A 129 -7.98 -14.65 -13.24
N LEU A 130 -8.72 -13.55 -13.48
CA LEU A 130 -8.28 -12.23 -13.01
C LEU A 130 -8.19 -12.20 -11.48
N PHE A 131 -9.21 -12.74 -10.79
CA PHE A 131 -9.23 -12.83 -9.34
C PHE A 131 -8.01 -13.60 -8.81
N PHE A 132 -7.75 -14.78 -9.33
CA PHE A 132 -6.63 -15.63 -8.95
C PHE A 132 -5.28 -14.93 -9.19
N LEU A 133 -5.07 -14.37 -10.38
CA LEU A 133 -3.81 -13.70 -10.72
C LEU A 133 -3.55 -12.47 -9.86
N VAL A 134 -4.58 -11.69 -9.53
CA VAL A 134 -4.44 -10.55 -8.61
C VAL A 134 -4.02 -11.03 -7.22
N CYS A 135 -4.69 -12.04 -6.66
CA CYS A 135 -4.31 -12.62 -5.36
C CYS A 135 -2.88 -13.15 -5.38
N SER A 136 -2.51 -13.91 -6.42
CA SER A 136 -1.16 -14.47 -6.57
C SER A 136 -0.09 -13.39 -6.68
N THR A 137 -0.38 -12.30 -7.39
CA THR A 137 0.55 -11.17 -7.53
C THR A 137 0.73 -10.45 -6.19
N CYS A 138 -0.36 -10.18 -5.45
CA CYS A 138 -0.28 -9.55 -4.14
C CYS A 138 0.50 -10.41 -3.14
N LEU A 139 0.23 -11.73 -3.12
CA LEU A 139 1.01 -12.67 -2.30
C LEU A 139 2.49 -12.70 -2.72
N GLY A 140 2.78 -12.69 -4.02
CA GLY A 140 4.14 -12.62 -4.53
C GLY A 140 4.88 -11.35 -4.11
N PHE A 141 4.22 -10.19 -4.14
CA PHE A 141 4.80 -8.94 -3.63
C PHE A 141 5.03 -8.98 -2.13
N SER A 142 4.09 -9.56 -1.34
CA SER A 142 4.29 -9.74 0.09
C SER A 142 5.50 -10.65 0.35
N ALA A 143 5.59 -11.79 -0.31
CA ALA A 143 6.73 -12.70 -0.17
C ALA A 143 8.07 -12.04 -0.55
N LEU A 144 8.10 -11.20 -1.60
CA LEU A 144 9.30 -10.44 -1.98
C LEU A 144 9.67 -9.42 -0.90
N TYR A 145 8.68 -8.80 -0.25
CA TYR A 145 8.92 -7.86 0.83
C TYR A 145 9.51 -8.57 2.05
N GLU A 146 8.97 -9.72 2.45
CA GLU A 146 9.53 -10.57 3.52
C GLU A 146 10.98 -11.00 3.23
N LEU A 147 11.26 -11.37 1.97
CA LEU A 147 12.63 -11.69 1.56
C LEU A 147 13.57 -10.47 1.64
N PHE A 148 13.05 -9.28 1.33
CA PHE A 148 13.79 -8.03 1.47
C PHE A 148 14.07 -7.72 2.95
N GLU A 149 13.08 -7.89 3.83
CA GLU A 149 13.24 -7.70 5.27
C GLU A 149 14.27 -8.68 5.85
N GLY A 150 14.10 -9.98 5.57
CA GLY A 150 15.04 -11.01 6.01
C GLY A 150 16.46 -10.79 5.47
N GLY A 151 16.58 -10.38 4.19
CA GLY A 151 17.86 -10.03 3.58
C GLY A 151 18.52 -8.81 4.25
N THR A 152 17.74 -7.80 4.57
CA THR A 152 18.20 -6.59 5.28
C THR A 152 18.69 -6.95 6.68
N ALA A 153 17.92 -7.78 7.41
CA ALA A 153 18.30 -8.27 8.73
C ALA A 153 19.60 -9.10 8.68
N PHE A 154 19.76 -9.93 7.66
CA PHE A 154 20.98 -10.72 7.47
C PHE A 154 22.21 -9.83 7.25
N VAL A 155 22.08 -8.77 6.45
CA VAL A 155 23.21 -7.87 6.10
C VAL A 155 23.52 -6.89 7.23
N LEU A 156 22.51 -6.30 7.87
CA LEU A 156 22.68 -5.26 8.90
C LEU A 156 22.75 -5.81 10.33
N GLY A 157 22.52 -7.12 10.51
CA GLY A 157 22.58 -7.79 11.81
C GLY A 157 21.53 -7.27 12.80
N GLN A 158 21.90 -7.20 14.08
CA GLN A 158 20.97 -6.80 15.16
C GLN A 158 20.31 -5.43 14.98
N SER A 159 20.96 -4.53 14.23
CA SER A 159 20.39 -3.20 13.92
C SER A 159 19.11 -3.27 13.10
N ALA A 160 18.84 -4.39 12.42
CA ALA A 160 17.64 -4.57 11.61
C ALA A 160 16.53 -5.37 12.32
N THR A 161 16.73 -5.84 13.54
CA THR A 161 15.69 -6.58 14.29
C THR A 161 14.45 -5.73 14.57
N THR A 162 14.63 -4.42 14.73
CA THR A 162 13.53 -3.45 14.87
C THR A 162 12.74 -3.31 13.57
N PHE A 163 13.40 -3.44 12.42
CA PHE A 163 12.75 -3.41 11.10
C PHE A 163 11.86 -4.62 10.87
N LEU A 164 12.28 -5.81 11.31
CA LEU A 164 11.49 -7.03 11.19
C LEU A 164 10.17 -6.98 11.98
N ALA A 165 10.06 -6.15 13.00
CA ALA A 165 8.88 -5.99 13.87
C ALA A 165 8.25 -7.28 14.41
N THR A 166 8.99 -8.40 14.41
CA THR A 166 8.50 -9.77 14.74
C THR A 166 7.92 -9.89 16.15
N GLN A 167 8.39 -9.06 17.09
CA GLN A 167 7.96 -9.06 18.49
C GLN A 167 7.98 -10.48 19.14
N GLY A 168 8.88 -11.37 18.65
CA GLY A 168 9.03 -12.73 19.14
C GLY A 168 8.08 -13.78 18.53
N ASP A 169 7.34 -13.44 17.49
CA ASP A 169 6.49 -14.38 16.75
C ASP A 169 7.31 -15.15 15.71
N GLU A 170 7.46 -16.45 15.88
CA GLU A 170 8.20 -17.30 14.93
C GLU A 170 7.51 -17.45 13.57
N TRP A 171 6.20 -17.17 13.51
CA TRP A 171 5.35 -17.27 12.31
C TRP A 171 5.05 -15.91 11.67
N ASP A 172 5.80 -14.88 12.04
CA ASP A 172 5.55 -13.50 11.62
C ASP A 172 5.42 -13.37 10.10
N THR A 173 6.47 -13.76 9.36
CA THR A 173 6.51 -13.79 7.91
C THR A 173 5.30 -14.50 7.27
N GLN A 174 4.90 -15.65 7.82
CA GLN A 174 3.76 -16.42 7.30
C GLN A 174 2.43 -15.70 7.55
N TRP A 175 2.27 -15.10 8.73
CA TRP A 175 1.09 -14.30 9.03
C TRP A 175 1.00 -13.07 8.16
N ASP A 176 2.09 -12.40 7.86
CA ASP A 176 2.14 -11.19 7.05
C ASP A 176 1.78 -11.48 5.60
N MET A 177 2.33 -12.57 5.04
CA MET A 177 1.86 -13.08 3.75
C MET A 177 0.37 -13.49 3.77
N CYS A 178 -0.10 -14.09 4.86
CA CYS A 178 -1.51 -14.45 5.02
C CYS A 178 -2.39 -13.20 5.06
N MET A 179 -2.00 -12.15 5.80
CA MET A 179 -2.74 -10.88 5.85
C MET A 179 -2.78 -10.20 4.48
N ALA A 180 -1.70 -10.21 3.72
CA ALA A 180 -1.69 -9.68 2.35
C ALA A 180 -2.64 -10.48 1.43
N LEU A 181 -2.66 -11.80 1.53
CA LEU A 181 -3.62 -12.63 0.78
C LEU A 181 -5.06 -12.31 1.17
N VAL A 182 -5.38 -12.24 2.46
CA VAL A 182 -6.71 -11.86 2.97
C VAL A 182 -7.10 -10.47 2.49
N GLY A 183 -6.20 -9.51 2.55
CA GLY A 183 -6.41 -8.15 2.04
C GLY A 183 -6.76 -8.13 0.56
N SER A 184 -6.03 -8.88 -0.26
CA SER A 184 -6.27 -8.95 -1.71
C SER A 184 -7.62 -9.57 -2.07
N ILE A 185 -8.04 -10.60 -1.33
CA ILE A 185 -9.36 -11.23 -1.47
C ILE A 185 -10.45 -10.23 -1.06
N ALA A 186 -10.32 -9.63 0.11
CA ALA A 186 -11.29 -8.68 0.65
C ALA A 186 -11.49 -7.47 -0.27
N ALA A 187 -10.41 -6.91 -0.83
CA ALA A 187 -10.48 -5.81 -1.77
C ALA A 187 -11.27 -6.17 -3.03
N GLN A 188 -10.98 -7.31 -3.63
CA GLN A 188 -11.67 -7.75 -4.84
C GLN A 188 -13.14 -8.06 -4.58
N LEU A 189 -13.48 -8.69 -3.46
CA LEU A 189 -14.89 -8.99 -3.11
C LEU A 189 -15.68 -7.71 -2.80
N SER A 190 -15.08 -6.74 -2.14
CA SER A 190 -15.78 -5.51 -1.70
C SER A 190 -15.79 -4.40 -2.74
N LEU A 191 -14.70 -4.19 -3.48
CA LEU A 191 -14.48 -2.98 -4.29
C LEU A 191 -14.52 -3.19 -5.80
N SER A 192 -14.53 -4.44 -6.30
CA SER A 192 -14.53 -4.71 -7.75
C SER A 192 -15.64 -3.98 -8.50
N LYS A 193 -16.86 -4.03 -7.98
CA LYS A 193 -18.03 -3.37 -8.62
C LYS A 193 -17.86 -1.85 -8.70
N THR A 194 -17.31 -1.24 -7.65
CA THR A 194 -17.04 0.19 -7.62
C THR A 194 -15.96 0.57 -8.62
N GLN A 195 -14.87 -0.21 -8.67
CA GLN A 195 -13.82 0.02 -9.66
C GLN A 195 -14.32 -0.18 -11.09
N ASP A 196 -15.13 -1.20 -11.34
CA ASP A 196 -15.72 -1.47 -12.66
C ASP A 196 -16.54 -0.30 -13.17
N ARG A 197 -17.40 0.29 -12.33
CA ARG A 197 -18.15 1.50 -12.67
C ARG A 197 -17.23 2.66 -13.05
N GLN A 198 -16.11 2.83 -12.36
CA GLN A 198 -15.15 3.88 -12.66
C GLN A 198 -14.36 3.62 -13.95
N LEU A 199 -14.08 2.35 -14.27
CA LEU A 199 -13.40 1.95 -15.51
C LEU A 199 -14.30 2.11 -16.75
N GLU A 200 -15.61 1.86 -16.60
CA GLU A 200 -16.60 1.98 -17.68
C GLU A 200 -17.07 3.42 -17.94
N ALA A 201 -16.95 4.29 -16.94
CA ALA A 201 -17.38 5.66 -17.08
C ALA A 201 -16.57 6.39 -18.17
N PRO A 202 -17.23 7.19 -19.05
CA PRO A 202 -16.56 7.93 -20.12
C PRO A 202 -15.42 8.77 -19.54
N ARG A 203 -14.23 8.63 -20.10
CA ARG A 203 -13.10 9.52 -19.76
C ARG A 203 -13.42 10.87 -20.36
N LEU A 204 -13.67 11.88 -19.54
CA LEU A 204 -13.74 13.26 -20.00
C LEU A 204 -12.41 13.58 -20.69
N ARG A 205 -12.42 13.74 -22.01
CA ARG A 205 -11.28 14.31 -22.73
C ARG A 205 -11.06 15.71 -22.15
N PRO A 206 -9.81 16.13 -21.89
CA PRO A 206 -9.55 17.54 -21.63
C PRO A 206 -10.15 18.33 -22.80
N SER A 207 -10.93 19.35 -22.51
CA SER A 207 -11.46 20.24 -23.53
C SER A 207 -10.27 20.78 -24.32
N GLN A 208 -10.27 20.59 -25.66
CA GLN A 208 -9.31 21.20 -26.59
C GLN A 208 -9.65 22.71 -26.74
N GLY A 209 -9.69 23.43 -25.66
CA GLY A 209 -10.08 24.82 -25.62
C GLY A 209 -9.21 25.62 -24.67
N ASP A 210 -7.91 25.66 -24.90
CA ASP A 210 -7.04 26.75 -24.42
C ASP A 210 -5.68 26.67 -25.12
N ARG A 211 -5.72 26.74 -26.47
CA ARG A 211 -4.60 27.12 -27.30
C ARG A 211 -5.09 28.25 -28.23
N SER A 212 -5.19 29.43 -27.67
CA SER A 212 -5.23 30.68 -28.41
C SER A 212 -4.32 31.69 -27.73
#